data_324e0c9ba30e72de22b8a1601579fd3b
#
_entry.id   324e0c9ba30e72de22b8a1601579fd3b
#
_cell.length_a   1.000
_cell.length_b   1.000
_cell.length_c   1.000
_cell.angle_alpha   90.00
_cell.angle_beta   90.00
_cell.angle_gamma   90.00
#
_symmetry.space_group_name_H-M   'P 1'
#
loop_
_entity.id
_entity.type
_entity.pdbx_description
1 polymer ?
#
loop_
_entity_poly.entity_id
_entity_poly.type
_entity_poly.pdbx_seq_one_letter_code
_entity_poly.pdbx_strand_id
1 'polypeptide(L)'
;MVCDMFKSLDTIFECSPEYFFKKINSLSKSNNDLVYYNSLKEYVNSVVYPEFEYSHIYAIKKVVETIPENSILHLSINDSIRITNFFKLSKNIKVYANIGTHGIDGCLSSFLGQAAAHPEKPAFLIIGDLAYFYDMNATRLNNIGKNVHILMINNEGGSEFYFNKMWKDEYSDLHTTARHKNIAKGWVQTNNFEYLSAHDKD
;
A
#
# COMPACT_ATOMS: atom_id res chain seq x y z
N MET A 1 -29.21 -2.01 14.71
CA MET A 1 -29.72 -2.61 13.46
C MET A 1 -28.58 -3.37 12.82
N VAL A 2 -28.72 -4.67 12.63
CA VAL A 2 -27.69 -5.48 11.94
C VAL A 2 -28.00 -5.47 10.45
N CYS A 3 -26.99 -5.18 9.63
CA CYS A 3 -27.14 -5.11 8.18
C CYS A 3 -26.61 -6.42 7.55
N ASP A 4 -27.45 -7.14 6.85
CA ASP A 4 -27.05 -8.31 6.07
C ASP A 4 -26.71 -7.91 4.63
N MET A 5 -25.48 -7.47 4.42
CA MET A 5 -24.99 -7.03 3.11
C MET A 5 -24.90 -8.17 2.09
N PHE A 6 -24.70 -9.40 2.53
CA PHE A 6 -24.48 -10.56 1.66
C PHE A 6 -25.70 -11.48 1.57
N LYS A 7 -26.79 -11.13 2.26
CA LYS A 7 -28.03 -11.94 2.33
C LYS A 7 -27.79 -13.40 2.73
N SER A 8 -26.85 -13.60 3.63
CA SER A 8 -26.42 -14.93 4.12
C SER A 8 -26.23 -14.98 5.63
N LEU A 9 -26.69 -13.95 6.35
CA LEU A 9 -26.58 -13.87 7.80
C LEU A 9 -27.61 -14.79 8.44
N ASP A 10 -27.16 -15.78 9.21
CA ASP A 10 -28.01 -16.74 9.93
C ASP A 10 -27.86 -16.64 11.46
N THR A 11 -26.73 -16.15 11.94
CA THR A 11 -26.45 -16.10 13.38
C THR A 11 -25.82 -14.76 13.76
N ILE A 12 -26.31 -14.17 14.84
CA ILE A 12 -25.80 -12.91 15.41
C ILE A 12 -25.40 -13.15 16.86
N PHE A 13 -24.17 -12.71 17.20
CA PHE A 13 -23.68 -12.69 18.56
C PHE A 13 -23.68 -11.25 19.09
N GLU A 14 -24.64 -10.94 19.97
CA GLU A 14 -24.77 -9.62 20.59
C GLU A 14 -23.97 -9.56 21.90
N CYS A 15 -22.66 -9.32 21.76
CA CYS A 15 -21.72 -9.22 22.89
C CYS A 15 -20.50 -8.37 22.50
N SER A 16 -19.65 -8.03 23.47
CA SER A 16 -18.39 -7.37 23.14
C SER A 16 -17.43 -8.30 22.42
N PRO A 17 -16.58 -7.78 21.50
CA PRO A 17 -15.56 -8.60 20.81
C PRO A 17 -14.66 -9.36 21.78
N GLU A 18 -14.25 -8.75 22.89
CA GLU A 18 -13.39 -9.35 23.91
C GLU A 18 -14.07 -10.56 24.55
N TYR A 19 -15.36 -10.44 24.90
CA TYR A 19 -16.13 -11.56 25.48
C TYR A 19 -16.26 -12.68 24.47
N PHE A 20 -16.59 -12.36 23.19
CA PHE A 20 -16.74 -13.34 22.13
C PHE A 20 -15.45 -14.14 21.93
N PHE A 21 -14.32 -13.47 21.71
CA PHE A 21 -13.05 -14.16 21.49
C PHE A 21 -12.57 -14.92 22.75
N LYS A 22 -12.76 -14.38 23.94
CA LYS A 22 -12.44 -15.11 25.18
C LYS A 22 -13.27 -16.40 25.30
N LYS A 23 -14.55 -16.34 24.95
CA LYS A 23 -15.44 -17.51 24.99
C LYS A 23 -15.04 -18.54 23.95
N ILE A 24 -14.78 -18.13 22.71
CA ILE A 24 -14.32 -19.03 21.64
C ILE A 24 -13.01 -19.72 22.04
N ASN A 25 -12.03 -18.96 22.52
CA ASN A 25 -10.75 -19.52 22.97
C ASN A 25 -10.94 -20.54 24.12
N SER A 26 -11.89 -20.32 25.02
CA SER A 26 -12.18 -21.29 26.09
C SER A 26 -12.87 -22.56 25.64
N LEU A 27 -13.55 -22.51 24.49
CA LEU A 27 -14.26 -23.66 23.89
C LEU A 27 -13.39 -24.39 22.86
N SER A 28 -12.41 -23.70 22.28
CA SER A 28 -11.50 -24.33 21.34
C SER A 28 -10.61 -25.31 22.08
N LYS A 29 -10.77 -26.59 21.83
CA LYS A 29 -9.73 -27.57 22.14
C LYS A 29 -8.59 -27.21 21.19
N SER A 30 -7.39 -26.98 21.73
CA SER A 30 -6.22 -26.72 20.89
C SER A 30 -5.97 -27.98 20.06
N ASN A 31 -6.49 -27.98 18.86
CA ASN A 31 -6.11 -29.00 17.90
C ASN A 31 -4.82 -28.47 17.27
N ASN A 32 -3.68 -29.06 17.62
CA ASN A 32 -2.39 -28.74 17.01
C ASN A 32 -2.29 -29.25 15.56
N ASP A 33 -3.44 -29.55 14.96
CA ASP A 33 -3.50 -29.94 13.56
C ASP A 33 -3.28 -28.73 12.65
N LEU A 34 -2.07 -28.64 12.12
CA LEU A 34 -1.65 -27.60 11.19
C LEU A 34 -1.93 -27.97 9.73
N VAL A 35 -2.72 -28.99 9.45
CA VAL A 35 -2.98 -29.48 8.08
C VAL A 35 -3.50 -28.36 7.19
N TYR A 36 -4.53 -27.66 7.64
CA TYR A 36 -5.10 -26.53 6.88
C TYR A 36 -4.08 -25.39 6.67
N TYR A 37 -3.36 -25.02 7.72
CA TYR A 37 -2.31 -23.98 7.62
C TYR A 37 -1.20 -24.40 6.65
N ASN A 38 -0.73 -25.63 6.75
CA ASN A 38 0.34 -26.13 5.89
C ASN A 38 -0.13 -26.22 4.43
N SER A 39 -1.35 -26.70 4.18
CA SER A 39 -1.93 -26.74 2.83
C SER A 39 -2.04 -25.35 2.19
N LEU A 40 -2.51 -24.35 2.95
CA LEU A 40 -2.54 -22.96 2.45
C LEU A 40 -1.14 -22.41 2.20
N LYS A 41 -0.20 -22.69 3.08
CA LYS A 41 1.19 -22.25 2.95
C LYS A 41 1.85 -22.88 1.71
N GLU A 42 1.62 -24.15 1.46
CA GLU A 42 2.09 -24.84 0.26
C GLU A 42 1.46 -24.23 -1.00
N TYR A 43 0.15 -24.01 -0.98
CA TYR A 43 -0.54 -23.36 -2.10
C TYR A 43 0.03 -21.96 -2.39
N VAL A 44 0.17 -21.11 -1.38
CA VAL A 44 0.75 -19.75 -1.56
C VAL A 44 2.18 -19.83 -2.08
N ASN A 45 2.99 -20.78 -1.60
CA ASN A 45 4.36 -20.94 -2.08
C ASN A 45 4.45 -21.54 -3.50
N SER A 46 3.40 -22.20 -3.98
CA SER A 46 3.33 -22.76 -5.33
C SER A 46 2.88 -21.75 -6.38
N VAL A 47 2.38 -20.57 -5.96
CA VAL A 47 1.94 -19.53 -6.89
C VAL A 47 3.15 -18.97 -7.63
N VAL A 48 3.15 -19.12 -8.94
CA VAL A 48 4.16 -18.56 -9.84
C VAL A 48 3.52 -17.38 -10.57
N TYR A 49 4.11 -16.22 -10.43
CA TYR A 49 3.69 -15.04 -11.19
C TYR A 49 4.35 -15.03 -12.57
N PRO A 50 3.64 -14.58 -13.61
CA PRO A 50 4.24 -14.40 -14.93
C PRO A 50 5.32 -13.31 -14.89
N GLU A 51 6.14 -13.25 -15.92
CA GLU A 51 6.94 -12.06 -16.16
C GLU A 51 6.00 -10.90 -16.49
N PHE A 52 6.20 -9.79 -15.79
CA PHE A 52 5.38 -8.59 -16.01
C PHE A 52 6.04 -7.70 -17.07
N GLU A 53 5.24 -7.23 -18.00
CA GLU A 53 5.62 -6.09 -18.84
C GLU A 53 5.77 -4.83 -17.97
N TYR A 54 6.42 -3.79 -18.52
CA TYR A 54 6.56 -2.52 -17.81
C TYR A 54 5.19 -2.00 -17.39
N SER A 55 5.00 -1.87 -16.10
CA SER A 55 3.72 -1.58 -15.46
C SER A 55 3.91 -1.22 -14.00
N HIS A 56 2.84 -0.79 -13.33
CA HIS A 56 2.84 -0.56 -11.87
C HIS A 56 3.31 -1.81 -11.10
N ILE A 57 2.85 -3.00 -11.53
CA ILE A 57 3.24 -4.26 -10.89
C ILE A 57 4.74 -4.49 -11.05
N TYR A 58 5.26 -4.28 -12.25
CA TYR A 58 6.69 -4.40 -12.53
C TYR A 58 7.53 -3.45 -11.66
N ALA A 59 7.17 -2.16 -11.64
CA ALA A 59 7.90 -1.14 -10.87
C ALA A 59 7.90 -1.45 -9.37
N ILE A 60 6.74 -1.80 -8.81
CA ILE A 60 6.61 -2.16 -7.40
C ILE A 60 7.40 -3.43 -7.08
N LYS A 61 7.32 -4.46 -7.95
CA LYS A 61 8.11 -5.69 -7.80
C LYS A 61 9.59 -5.38 -7.70
N LYS A 62 10.11 -4.56 -8.62
CA LYS A 62 11.53 -4.19 -8.64
C LYS A 62 11.97 -3.49 -7.36
N VAL A 63 11.17 -2.54 -6.85
CA VAL A 63 11.47 -1.89 -5.58
C VAL A 63 11.42 -2.87 -4.42
N VAL A 64 10.39 -3.70 -4.32
CA VAL A 64 10.26 -4.71 -3.26
C VAL A 64 11.44 -5.69 -3.22
N GLU A 65 11.94 -6.09 -4.39
CA GLU A 65 13.11 -6.99 -4.51
C GLU A 65 14.43 -6.32 -4.10
N THR A 66 14.50 -5.00 -4.10
CA THR A 66 15.73 -4.23 -3.81
C THR A 66 15.76 -3.62 -2.42
N ILE A 67 14.65 -3.58 -1.69
CA ILE A 67 14.59 -3.03 -0.33
C ILE A 67 15.51 -3.82 0.60
N PRO A 68 16.51 -3.16 1.23
CA PRO A 68 17.41 -3.82 2.17
C PRO A 68 16.68 -4.34 3.42
N GLU A 69 17.26 -5.35 4.06
CA GLU A 69 16.78 -5.78 5.38
C GLU A 69 16.90 -4.66 6.42
N ASN A 70 16.07 -4.74 7.45
CA ASN A 70 15.94 -3.73 8.51
C ASN A 70 15.43 -2.35 8.06
N SER A 71 14.89 -2.26 6.85
CA SER A 71 14.25 -1.06 6.33
C SER A 71 12.85 -0.85 6.90
N ILE A 72 12.36 0.36 6.72
CA ILE A 72 10.96 0.73 6.88
C ILE A 72 10.35 0.81 5.48
N LEU A 73 9.24 0.12 5.25
CA LEU A 73 8.42 0.26 4.05
C LEU A 73 7.06 0.84 4.43
N HIS A 74 6.76 2.01 3.90
CA HIS A 74 5.46 2.63 4.05
C HIS A 74 4.68 2.52 2.74
N LEU A 75 3.45 2.07 2.83
CA LEU A 75 2.56 1.92 1.69
C LEU A 75 1.45 2.97 1.80
N SER A 76 1.22 3.68 0.73
CA SER A 76 0.03 4.51 0.59
C SER A 76 -1.22 3.63 0.58
N ILE A 77 -2.30 4.05 -0.03
CA ILE A 77 -3.54 3.26 -0.10
C ILE A 77 -3.69 2.56 -1.45
N ASN A 78 -4.71 1.71 -1.57
CA ASN A 78 -5.15 1.06 -2.80
C ASN A 78 -4.06 0.23 -3.49
N ASP A 79 -3.69 0.54 -4.72
CA ASP A 79 -2.75 -0.25 -5.52
C ASP A 79 -1.37 -0.38 -4.89
N SER A 80 -0.92 0.62 -4.13
CA SER A 80 0.34 0.52 -3.38
C SER A 80 0.35 -0.68 -2.43
N ILE A 81 -0.76 -0.92 -1.72
CA ILE A 81 -0.89 -2.06 -0.78
C ILE A 81 -1.21 -3.34 -1.54
N ARG A 82 -2.20 -3.30 -2.44
CA ARG A 82 -2.70 -4.49 -3.13
C ARG A 82 -1.62 -5.16 -3.96
N ILE A 83 -0.86 -4.37 -4.72
CA ILE A 83 0.21 -4.89 -5.57
C ILE A 83 1.39 -5.38 -4.72
N THR A 84 1.78 -4.62 -3.68
CA THR A 84 2.88 -5.06 -2.79
C THR A 84 2.58 -6.40 -2.13
N ASN A 85 1.32 -6.68 -1.80
CA ASN A 85 0.90 -7.96 -1.21
C ASN A 85 1.12 -9.19 -2.12
N PHE A 86 1.37 -9.00 -3.42
CA PHE A 86 1.72 -10.12 -4.29
C PHE A 86 3.16 -10.59 -4.07
N PHE A 87 4.01 -9.77 -3.49
CA PHE A 87 5.43 -10.06 -3.40
C PHE A 87 5.87 -10.33 -1.96
N LYS A 88 6.79 -11.29 -1.83
CA LYS A 88 7.32 -11.68 -0.52
C LYS A 88 8.34 -10.65 -0.06
N LEU A 89 8.07 -10.04 1.08
CA LEU A 89 9.02 -9.18 1.78
C LEU A 89 9.85 -9.98 2.80
N SER A 90 11.07 -9.52 3.09
CA SER A 90 11.85 -10.04 4.20
C SER A 90 11.10 -9.77 5.52
N LYS A 91 11.17 -10.73 6.45
CA LYS A 91 10.57 -10.61 7.80
C LYS A 91 11.16 -9.45 8.62
N ASN A 92 12.34 -8.99 8.25
CA ASN A 92 13.05 -7.90 8.94
C ASN A 92 12.65 -6.51 8.42
N ILE A 93 11.82 -6.42 7.38
CA ILE A 93 11.26 -5.16 6.89
C ILE A 93 9.99 -4.85 7.68
N LYS A 94 9.94 -3.68 8.31
CA LYS A 94 8.74 -3.20 9.00
C LYS A 94 7.83 -2.49 8.01
N VAL A 95 6.63 -3.05 7.81
CA VAL A 95 5.66 -2.50 6.85
C VAL A 95 4.57 -1.74 7.59
N TYR A 96 4.25 -0.55 7.09
CA TYR A 96 3.17 0.33 7.57
C TYR A 96 2.31 0.78 6.40
N ALA A 97 1.06 1.13 6.66
CA ALA A 97 0.15 1.58 5.61
C ALA A 97 -0.91 2.54 6.14
N ASN A 98 -1.32 3.51 5.32
CA ASN A 98 -2.36 4.48 5.61
C ASN A 98 -3.75 3.95 5.21
N ILE A 99 -4.27 2.93 5.89
CA ILE A 99 -5.54 2.30 5.52
C ILE A 99 -6.70 2.59 6.48
N GLY A 100 -6.45 3.26 7.58
CA GLY A 100 -7.47 3.44 8.63
C GLY A 100 -8.72 4.19 8.16
N THR A 101 -8.55 5.20 7.33
CA THR A 101 -9.64 6.05 6.82
C THR A 101 -9.78 6.04 5.29
N HIS A 102 -8.96 5.28 4.59
CA HIS A 102 -8.87 5.24 3.12
C HIS A 102 -8.63 6.61 2.45
N GLY A 103 -8.06 7.58 3.18
CA GLY A 103 -7.70 8.89 2.65
C GLY A 103 -6.40 8.86 1.86
N ILE A 104 -6.34 9.64 0.77
CA ILE A 104 -5.09 9.88 0.04
C ILE A 104 -4.25 10.98 0.68
N ASP A 105 -4.84 11.71 1.62
CA ASP A 105 -4.20 12.74 2.42
C ASP A 105 -3.29 12.12 3.49
N GLY A 106 -2.19 12.79 3.80
CA GLY A 106 -1.29 12.42 4.88
C GLY A 106 -0.41 11.17 4.68
N CYS A 107 -0.45 10.53 3.50
CA CYS A 107 0.40 9.36 3.23
C CYS A 107 1.88 9.71 3.22
N LEU A 108 2.23 10.81 2.55
CA LEU A 108 3.61 11.28 2.43
C LEU A 108 4.12 11.86 3.76
N SER A 109 3.34 12.72 4.41
CA SER A 109 3.72 13.35 5.69
C SER A 109 3.86 12.31 6.82
N SER A 110 2.98 11.33 6.90
CA SER A 110 3.10 10.22 7.86
C SER A 110 4.38 9.42 7.64
N PHE A 111 4.71 9.11 6.39
CA PHE A 111 5.96 8.43 6.04
C PHE A 111 7.18 9.25 6.42
N LEU A 112 7.21 10.54 6.06
CA LEU A 112 8.35 11.41 6.36
C LEU A 112 8.55 11.59 7.87
N GLY A 113 7.45 11.70 8.64
CA GLY A 113 7.52 11.72 10.10
C GLY A 113 8.10 10.42 10.68
N GLN A 114 7.71 9.28 10.14
CA GLN A 114 8.24 7.98 10.54
C GLN A 114 9.72 7.81 10.19
N ALA A 115 10.12 8.23 8.98
CA ALA A 115 11.52 8.20 8.55
C ALA A 115 12.41 9.11 9.42
N ALA A 116 11.91 10.29 9.80
CA ALA A 116 12.61 11.22 10.68
C ALA A 116 12.77 10.67 12.11
N ALA A 117 11.83 9.84 12.59
CA ALA A 117 11.94 9.17 13.89
C ALA A 117 12.97 8.01 13.89
N HIS A 118 13.39 7.56 12.71
CA HIS A 118 14.33 6.44 12.52
C HIS A 118 15.40 6.76 11.48
N PRO A 119 16.21 7.80 11.68
CA PRO A 119 17.17 8.29 10.68
C PRO A 119 18.28 7.26 10.35
N GLU A 120 18.46 6.27 11.20
CA GLU A 120 19.42 5.19 11.04
C GLU A 120 18.96 4.07 10.08
N LYS A 121 17.67 4.08 9.69
CA LYS A 121 17.10 3.03 8.85
C LYS A 121 16.79 3.56 7.45
N PRO A 122 17.08 2.79 6.40
CA PRO A 122 16.54 3.09 5.09
C PRO A 122 15.00 3.07 5.14
N ALA A 123 14.37 4.10 4.59
CA ALA A 123 12.93 4.27 4.62
C ALA A 123 12.39 4.42 3.19
N PHE A 124 11.45 3.58 2.83
CA PHE A 124 10.87 3.50 1.50
C PHE A 124 9.37 3.80 1.55
N LEU A 125 8.90 4.58 0.60
CA LEU A 125 7.47 4.84 0.37
C LEU A 125 7.09 4.38 -1.03
N ILE A 126 5.99 3.64 -1.13
CA ILE A 126 5.30 3.39 -2.40
C ILE A 126 3.99 4.17 -2.37
N ILE A 127 3.82 5.10 -3.32
CA ILE A 127 2.72 6.05 -3.34
C ILE A 127 2.22 6.31 -4.76
N GLY A 128 0.92 6.46 -4.92
CA GLY A 128 0.33 6.93 -6.17
C GLY A 128 0.49 8.46 -6.34
N ASP A 129 0.37 8.90 -7.57
CA ASP A 129 0.51 10.31 -7.95
C ASP A 129 -0.48 11.24 -7.23
N LEU A 130 -1.77 10.89 -7.21
CA LEU A 130 -2.78 11.71 -6.54
C LEU A 130 -2.49 11.86 -5.04
N ALA A 131 -2.12 10.78 -4.36
CA ALA A 131 -1.78 10.82 -2.94
C ALA A 131 -0.50 11.65 -2.70
N TYR A 132 0.47 11.55 -3.62
CA TYR A 132 1.68 12.36 -3.57
C TYR A 132 1.37 13.86 -3.72
N PHE A 133 0.65 14.23 -4.79
CA PHE A 133 0.34 15.65 -5.07
C PHE A 133 -0.57 16.27 -4.01
N TYR A 134 -1.45 15.46 -3.41
CA TYR A 134 -2.32 15.92 -2.33
C TYR A 134 -1.52 16.39 -1.09
N ASP A 135 -0.43 15.72 -0.78
CA ASP A 135 0.39 15.93 0.43
C ASP A 135 1.84 16.41 0.10
N MET A 136 2.09 16.83 -1.14
CA MET A 136 3.45 17.14 -1.63
C MET A 136 4.18 18.22 -0.82
N ASN A 137 3.45 19.10 -0.12
CA ASN A 137 4.04 20.12 0.75
C ASN A 137 4.90 19.52 1.88
N ALA A 138 4.67 18.28 2.26
CA ALA A 138 5.48 17.60 3.28
C ALA A 138 6.97 17.49 2.88
N THR A 139 7.28 17.45 1.58
CA THR A 139 8.67 17.34 1.11
C THR A 139 9.50 18.62 1.29
N ARG A 140 8.88 19.76 1.62
CA ARG A 140 9.60 21.02 1.89
C ARG A 140 10.22 21.10 3.30
N LEU A 141 10.00 20.11 4.14
CA LEU A 141 10.54 20.08 5.50
C LEU A 141 12.07 19.95 5.48
N ASN A 142 12.76 20.80 6.24
CA ASN A 142 14.22 20.88 6.23
C ASN A 142 14.94 19.71 6.94
N ASN A 143 14.20 18.88 7.67
CA ASN A 143 14.73 17.78 8.47
C ASN A 143 14.55 16.40 7.83
N ILE A 144 14.33 16.36 6.53
CA ILE A 144 14.23 15.08 5.79
C ILE A 144 15.62 14.50 5.61
N GLY A 145 15.80 13.28 6.11
CA GLY A 145 17.08 12.57 6.05
C GLY A 145 17.36 11.97 4.66
N LYS A 146 18.64 11.66 4.44
CA LYS A 146 19.09 10.96 3.22
C LYS A 146 18.65 9.49 3.15
N ASN A 147 18.05 8.98 4.21
CA ASN A 147 17.50 7.63 4.30
C ASN A 147 16.16 7.46 3.61
N VAL A 148 15.58 8.54 3.07
CA VAL A 148 14.24 8.59 2.47
C VAL A 148 14.30 8.26 0.98
N HIS A 149 13.52 7.25 0.56
CA HIS A 149 13.36 6.82 -0.83
C HIS A 149 11.86 6.74 -1.16
N ILE A 150 11.44 7.35 -2.27
CA ILE A 150 10.03 7.41 -2.66
C ILE A 150 9.86 6.87 -4.07
N LEU A 151 9.08 5.79 -4.21
CA LEU A 151 8.56 5.34 -5.50
C LEU A 151 7.18 5.96 -5.70
N MET A 152 7.07 6.95 -6.58
CA MET A 152 5.80 7.49 -7.02
C MET A 152 5.37 6.81 -8.32
N ILE A 153 4.24 6.12 -8.28
CA ILE A 153 3.58 5.57 -9.47
C ILE A 153 2.73 6.69 -10.07
N ASN A 154 3.24 7.28 -11.15
CA ASN A 154 2.52 8.31 -11.88
C ASN A 154 1.79 7.70 -13.09
N ASN A 155 0.54 7.37 -12.89
CA ASN A 155 -0.35 6.82 -13.93
C ASN A 155 -1.41 7.83 -14.38
N GLU A 156 -1.17 9.11 -14.11
CA GLU A 156 -1.99 10.24 -14.51
C GLU A 156 -3.40 10.24 -13.91
N GLY A 157 -3.55 9.73 -12.67
CA GLY A 157 -4.83 9.80 -11.96
C GLY A 157 -5.18 8.56 -11.11
N GLY A 158 -6.43 8.48 -10.69
CA GLY A 158 -6.96 7.37 -9.89
C GLY A 158 -7.23 6.12 -10.71
N SER A 159 -6.22 5.32 -11.02
CA SER A 159 -6.32 4.14 -11.90
C SER A 159 -7.33 3.11 -11.42
N GLU A 160 -7.50 2.95 -10.11
CA GLU A 160 -8.50 2.06 -9.53
C GLU A 160 -9.91 2.37 -10.03
N PHE A 161 -10.25 3.65 -10.07
CA PHE A 161 -11.57 4.10 -10.54
C PHE A 161 -11.69 4.03 -12.05
N TYR A 162 -10.60 4.26 -12.77
CA TYR A 162 -10.58 4.18 -14.23
C TYR A 162 -10.95 2.78 -14.75
N PHE A 163 -10.47 1.73 -14.08
CA PHE A 163 -10.76 0.34 -14.47
C PHE A 163 -12.09 -0.17 -13.92
N ASN A 164 -12.70 0.51 -12.97
CA ASN A 164 -13.98 0.10 -12.41
C ASN A 164 -15.14 0.52 -13.34
N LYS A 165 -15.71 -0.47 -14.04
CA LYS A 165 -16.81 -0.24 -14.99
C LYS A 165 -18.08 0.36 -14.38
N MET A 166 -18.26 0.25 -13.07
CA MET A 166 -19.43 0.79 -12.36
C MET A 166 -19.44 2.32 -12.30
N TRP A 167 -18.28 2.95 -12.47
CA TRP A 167 -18.09 4.40 -12.33
C TRP A 167 -17.81 5.10 -13.67
N LYS A 168 -18.00 4.42 -14.80
CA LYS A 168 -17.78 4.99 -16.14
C LYS A 168 -18.99 5.81 -16.57
N ASP A 169 -18.83 7.12 -16.53
CA ASP A 169 -19.69 8.09 -17.20
C ASP A 169 -18.82 9.08 -18.00
N GLU A 170 -19.42 10.03 -18.68
CA GLU A 170 -18.70 11.00 -19.52
C GLU A 170 -17.78 11.94 -18.71
N TYR A 171 -17.99 12.03 -17.39
CA TYR A 171 -17.22 12.88 -16.49
C TYR A 171 -16.26 12.08 -15.58
N SER A 172 -16.14 10.78 -15.77
CA SER A 172 -15.30 9.93 -14.91
C SER A 172 -13.86 10.42 -14.82
N ASP A 173 -13.30 10.90 -15.93
CA ASP A 173 -11.93 11.40 -15.96
C ASP A 173 -11.75 12.67 -15.15
N LEU A 174 -12.78 13.48 -15.05
CA LEU A 174 -12.74 14.74 -14.30
C LEU A 174 -13.01 14.53 -12.80
N HIS A 175 -14.07 13.78 -12.47
CA HIS A 175 -14.57 13.68 -11.09
C HIS A 175 -14.00 12.51 -10.33
N THR A 176 -13.94 11.34 -10.94
CA THR A 176 -13.63 10.09 -10.24
C THR A 176 -12.16 9.76 -10.33
N THR A 177 -11.58 9.86 -11.52
CA THR A 177 -10.17 9.52 -11.72
C THR A 177 -9.23 10.71 -11.57
N ALA A 178 -9.77 11.94 -11.59
CA ALA A 178 -9.00 13.18 -11.46
C ALA A 178 -7.75 13.19 -12.36
N ARG A 179 -7.97 12.92 -13.66
CA ARG A 179 -6.89 12.83 -14.66
C ARG A 179 -6.03 14.09 -14.71
N HIS A 180 -4.73 13.89 -14.82
CA HIS A 180 -3.75 14.97 -14.90
C HIS A 180 -2.53 14.56 -15.74
N LYS A 181 -1.66 15.53 -16.03
CA LYS A 181 -0.35 15.33 -16.67
C LYS A 181 0.79 15.95 -15.85
N ASN A 182 0.60 16.07 -14.55
CA ASN A 182 1.58 16.67 -13.66
C ASN A 182 2.75 15.71 -13.42
N ILE A 183 3.94 16.29 -13.27
CA ILE A 183 5.15 15.60 -12.85
C ILE A 183 5.73 16.28 -11.60
N ALA A 184 6.33 15.49 -10.72
CA ALA A 184 6.86 16.00 -9.45
C ALA A 184 8.25 16.68 -9.60
N LYS A 185 8.94 16.54 -10.74
CA LYS A 185 10.36 16.87 -10.93
C LYS A 185 10.74 18.25 -10.39
N GLY A 186 10.08 19.30 -10.84
CA GLY A 186 10.44 20.67 -10.45
C GLY A 186 10.28 20.91 -8.95
N TRP A 187 9.21 20.37 -8.36
CA TRP A 187 8.94 20.50 -6.94
C TRP A 187 9.98 19.78 -6.08
N VAL A 188 10.26 18.52 -6.37
CA VAL A 188 11.17 17.71 -5.54
C VAL A 188 12.61 18.18 -5.64
N GLN A 189 13.06 18.61 -6.84
CA GLN A 189 14.39 19.18 -7.02
C GLN A 189 14.58 20.51 -6.27
N THR A 190 13.56 21.37 -6.24
CA THR A 190 13.59 22.60 -5.44
C THR A 190 13.67 22.33 -3.94
N ASN A 191 13.20 21.17 -3.49
CA ASN A 191 13.25 20.72 -2.11
C ASN A 191 14.44 19.76 -1.82
N ASN A 192 15.48 19.79 -2.64
CA ASN A 192 16.72 19.04 -2.48
C ASN A 192 16.59 17.51 -2.57
N PHE A 193 15.57 17.00 -3.26
CA PHE A 193 15.50 15.59 -3.62
C PHE A 193 16.19 15.33 -4.96
N GLU A 194 16.84 14.21 -5.07
CA GLU A 194 17.20 13.65 -6.36
C GLU A 194 15.95 13.12 -7.05
N TYR A 195 15.82 13.37 -8.36
CA TYR A 195 14.69 12.91 -9.15
C TYR A 195 15.16 12.00 -10.27
N LEU A 196 14.63 10.78 -10.25
CA LEU A 196 14.81 9.80 -11.30
C LEU A 196 13.45 9.49 -11.92
N SER A 197 13.41 9.16 -13.19
CA SER A 197 12.20 8.69 -13.88
C SER A 197 12.52 7.50 -14.76
N ALA A 198 11.62 6.52 -14.77
CA ALA A 198 11.67 5.37 -15.64
C ALA A 198 10.37 5.29 -16.46
N HIS A 199 10.48 4.96 -17.73
CA HIS A 199 9.37 4.86 -18.68
C HIS A 199 9.31 3.50 -19.38
N ASP A 200 10.27 2.65 -19.13
CA ASP A 200 10.42 1.30 -19.66
C ASP A 200 11.20 0.40 -18.69
N LYS A 201 11.57 -0.80 -19.14
CA LYS A 201 12.31 -1.78 -18.32
C LYS A 201 13.81 -1.51 -18.25
N ASP A 202 14.34 -0.70 -19.18
CA ASP A 202 15.75 -0.37 -19.33
C ASP A 202 16.04 0.96 -18.61
#